data_8f50f7b0c62466a37e3e4c8810fa593c
#
_entry.id   8f50f7b0c62466a37e3e4c8810fa593c
#
_cell.length_a   1.000
_cell.length_b   1.000
_cell.length_c   1.000
_cell.angle_alpha   90.00
_cell.angle_beta   90.00
_cell.angle_gamma   90.00
#
_symmetry.space_group_name_H-M   'P 1'
#
loop_
_entity.id
_entity.type
_entity.pdbx_description
1 polymer ?
#
loop_
_entity_poly.entity_id
_entity_poly.type
_entity_poly.pdbx_seq_one_letter_code
_entity_poly.pdbx_strand_id
1 'polypeptide(L)'
;MEFVTGVKKKETLELSELLEEGRIGTEVKVNGAIHTIRDMGTIAFIILRKREGLVQCVYEENISKFDLKDVKEADTVEVTGVLAESAKAPNGIEIRLGELKILSEPAEPMPLPIAKWKLNTSLEAKLNYRPISLRNIRERAKFRIQEGIVRGFRDFLYKEGFTEIHTPKIGAKSAEGGANLFRLEYFHRPAILQQSPQFYKQMMVGVFDRVFETAPVFRAEKHNTKRHLNEYTSLDFEMGYIDGFEDIMAMETGFLQYTMELLKKEYARELQILNIEIPKTDNIPAVRFDEIKRLVSEKYDRKIKNPFDLEPEEETLISRYAKEEWEADFVFVTHYPSKKRPFYAMDDPEDPTYTLSFDLLFRGMEITTGGQRIHDYHELLAKMEKRGMTDEGMEQYLSAFKHGMPPHGGLGIGMERLTMKMMNEDNVRETTLFPRDLSRLEP
;
A
#
# COMPACT_ATOMS: atom_id res chain seq x y z
N MET A 1 -10.62 -38.65 21.44
CA MET A 1 -10.94 -37.67 20.37
C MET A 1 -10.77 -36.29 20.98
N GLU A 2 -9.85 -35.48 20.49
CA GLU A 2 -9.65 -34.13 20.99
C GLU A 2 -10.37 -33.13 20.09
N PHE A 3 -11.04 -32.14 20.68
CA PHE A 3 -11.73 -31.08 19.92
C PHE A 3 -10.88 -29.83 19.94
N VAL A 4 -10.65 -29.22 18.77
CA VAL A 4 -10.01 -27.91 18.65
C VAL A 4 -11.09 -26.84 18.87
N THR A 5 -11.02 -26.14 19.99
CA THR A 5 -12.08 -25.22 20.47
C THR A 5 -11.80 -23.76 20.17
N GLY A 6 -10.79 -23.44 19.32
CA GLY A 6 -10.43 -22.09 18.93
C GLY A 6 -8.95 -21.80 19.06
N VAL A 7 -8.59 -20.50 19.12
CA VAL A 7 -7.20 -20.06 19.23
C VAL A 7 -6.65 -20.38 20.61
N LYS A 8 -5.58 -21.19 20.67
CA LYS A 8 -4.92 -21.53 21.94
C LYS A 8 -4.16 -20.32 22.48
N LYS A 9 -4.50 -19.89 23.69
CA LYS A 9 -3.72 -18.87 24.41
C LYS A 9 -2.34 -19.44 24.75
N LYS A 10 -1.28 -18.69 24.43
CA LYS A 10 0.10 -19.04 24.76
C LYS A 10 0.47 -18.48 26.13
N GLU A 11 1.43 -19.11 26.80
CA GLU A 11 2.02 -18.61 28.04
C GLU A 11 3.01 -17.46 27.78
N THR A 12 3.60 -17.41 26.57
CA THR A 12 4.55 -16.37 26.17
C THR A 12 3.83 -15.06 25.88
N LEU A 13 4.30 -13.98 26.49
CA LEU A 13 3.72 -12.65 26.39
C LEU A 13 4.22 -11.89 25.16
N GLU A 14 3.36 -11.06 24.56
CA GLU A 14 3.71 -10.07 23.56
C GLU A 14 4.20 -8.78 24.23
N LEU A 15 4.76 -7.84 23.43
CA LEU A 15 5.28 -6.58 23.97
C LEU A 15 4.18 -5.74 24.63
N SER A 16 3.00 -5.66 24.02
CA SER A 16 1.84 -4.97 24.57
C SER A 16 1.43 -5.50 25.93
N GLU A 17 1.45 -6.84 26.11
CA GLU A 17 1.14 -7.51 27.37
C GLU A 17 2.22 -7.26 28.45
N LEU A 18 3.50 -7.10 28.04
CA LEU A 18 4.59 -6.73 28.98
C LEU A 18 4.44 -5.30 29.51
N LEU A 19 3.79 -4.42 28.74
CA LEU A 19 3.58 -3.01 29.09
C LEU A 19 2.30 -2.78 29.93
N GLU A 20 1.52 -3.84 30.23
CA GLU A 20 0.33 -3.73 31.08
C GLU A 20 0.72 -3.32 32.53
N GLU A 21 -0.12 -2.51 33.15
CA GLU A 21 0.05 -2.11 34.55
C GLU A 21 0.15 -3.31 35.49
N GLY A 22 1.05 -3.23 36.48
CA GLY A 22 1.26 -4.27 37.49
C GLY A 22 2.13 -5.46 37.06
N ARG A 23 2.69 -5.44 35.85
CA ARG A 23 3.61 -6.49 35.39
C ARG A 23 5.03 -6.37 35.93
N ILE A 24 5.46 -5.17 36.27
CA ILE A 24 6.81 -4.94 36.85
C ILE A 24 6.99 -5.76 38.13
N GLY A 25 8.14 -6.43 38.23
CA GLY A 25 8.49 -7.32 39.35
C GLY A 25 7.93 -8.74 39.21
N THR A 26 7.12 -9.04 38.19
CA THR A 26 6.60 -10.40 37.96
C THR A 26 7.53 -11.21 37.09
N GLU A 27 7.49 -12.55 37.26
CA GLU A 27 8.15 -13.46 36.34
C GLU A 27 7.34 -13.52 35.02
N VAL A 28 8.04 -13.38 33.90
CA VAL A 28 7.45 -13.37 32.57
C VAL A 28 8.15 -14.36 31.65
N LYS A 29 7.38 -14.93 30.72
CA LYS A 29 7.88 -15.82 29.69
C LYS A 29 7.68 -15.18 28.32
N VAL A 30 8.75 -15.07 27.53
CA VAL A 30 8.74 -14.36 26.26
C VAL A 30 9.48 -15.17 25.19
N ASN A 31 8.95 -15.21 23.98
CA ASN A 31 9.67 -15.75 22.83
C ASN A 31 10.07 -14.62 21.87
N GLY A 32 11.13 -14.85 21.10
CA GLY A 32 11.58 -13.89 20.10
C GLY A 32 12.83 -14.38 19.37
N ALA A 33 13.28 -13.61 18.39
CA ALA A 33 14.57 -13.85 17.76
C ALA A 33 15.60 -12.86 18.30
N ILE A 34 16.79 -13.33 18.60
CA ILE A 34 17.89 -12.49 19.07
C ILE A 34 18.30 -11.53 17.95
N HIS A 35 18.09 -10.25 18.19
CA HIS A 35 18.37 -9.17 17.26
C HIS A 35 19.82 -8.69 17.32
N THR A 36 20.34 -8.56 18.52
CA THR A 36 21.74 -8.25 18.80
C THR A 36 22.10 -8.63 20.24
N ILE A 37 23.37 -8.89 20.47
CA ILE A 37 23.96 -9.15 21.79
C ILE A 37 25.05 -8.11 22.02
N ARG A 38 25.03 -7.49 23.21
CA ARG A 38 26.09 -6.57 23.68
C ARG A 38 26.70 -7.18 24.93
N ASP A 39 27.81 -7.89 24.73
CA ASP A 39 28.56 -8.50 25.80
C ASP A 39 29.45 -7.45 26.49
N MET A 40 29.31 -7.33 27.83
CA MET A 40 30.09 -6.43 28.69
C MET A 40 30.89 -7.25 29.74
N GLY A 41 31.06 -8.53 29.53
CA GLY A 41 31.72 -9.44 30.44
C GLY A 41 30.74 -10.15 31.37
N THR A 42 30.65 -9.78 32.64
CA THR A 42 29.75 -10.38 33.61
C THR A 42 28.25 -10.04 33.39
N ILE A 43 27.99 -9.05 32.54
CA ILE A 43 26.64 -8.61 32.14
C ILE A 43 26.59 -8.55 30.63
N ALA A 44 25.47 -9.00 30.03
CA ALA A 44 25.20 -8.80 28.62
C ALA A 44 23.75 -8.32 28.39
N PHE A 45 23.58 -7.51 27.34
CA PHE A 45 22.27 -7.08 26.88
C PHE A 45 21.88 -7.86 25.62
N ILE A 46 20.84 -8.68 25.73
CA ILE A 46 20.28 -9.47 24.64
C ILE A 46 19.00 -8.76 24.17
N ILE A 47 18.99 -8.26 22.95
CA ILE A 47 17.80 -7.61 22.38
C ILE A 47 16.99 -8.63 21.61
N LEU A 48 15.79 -8.90 22.04
CA LEU A 48 14.85 -9.78 21.34
C LEU A 48 13.99 -8.96 20.37
N ARG A 49 13.87 -9.44 19.13
CA ARG A 49 12.94 -8.95 18.13
C ARG A 49 11.65 -9.75 18.20
N LYS A 50 10.56 -9.05 18.48
CA LYS A 50 9.20 -9.57 18.46
C LYS A 50 8.38 -8.98 17.32
N ARG A 51 7.16 -9.46 17.16
CA ARG A 51 6.19 -8.92 16.21
C ARG A 51 5.96 -7.41 16.42
N GLU A 52 5.77 -6.99 17.64
CA GLU A 52 5.42 -5.61 17.99
C GLU A 52 6.65 -4.70 18.22
N GLY A 53 7.85 -5.26 18.35
CA GLY A 53 9.04 -4.44 18.54
C GLY A 53 10.24 -5.17 19.13
N LEU A 54 11.05 -4.42 19.87
CA LEU A 54 12.25 -4.91 20.52
C LEU A 54 12.04 -4.95 22.04
N VAL A 55 12.54 -6.01 22.67
CA VAL A 55 12.55 -6.17 24.12
C VAL A 55 13.99 -6.40 24.57
N GLN A 56 14.46 -5.59 25.53
CA GLN A 56 15.77 -5.79 26.13
C GLN A 56 15.70 -6.86 27.21
N CYS A 57 16.65 -7.79 27.15
CA CYS A 57 16.88 -8.77 28.19
C CYS A 57 18.29 -8.57 28.76
N VAL A 58 18.46 -8.74 30.07
CA VAL A 58 19.71 -8.60 30.77
C VAL A 58 20.17 -9.96 31.25
N TYR A 59 21.31 -10.40 30.74
CA TYR A 59 22.05 -11.55 31.23
C TYR A 59 23.00 -11.11 32.36
N GLU A 60 23.03 -11.85 33.44
CA GLU A 60 23.97 -11.68 34.55
C GLU A 60 24.60 -13.04 34.87
N GLU A 61 25.94 -13.16 34.78
CA GLU A 61 26.67 -14.43 34.92
C GLU A 61 26.33 -15.22 36.18
N ASN A 62 26.05 -14.54 37.30
CA ASN A 62 25.77 -15.19 38.57
C ASN A 62 24.26 -15.49 38.83
N ILE A 63 23.38 -15.04 37.93
CA ILE A 63 21.91 -15.15 38.07
C ILE A 63 21.32 -16.00 36.97
N SER A 64 21.75 -15.80 35.73
CA SER A 64 21.25 -16.51 34.55
C SER A 64 21.77 -17.96 34.54
N LYS A 65 20.86 -18.92 34.31
CA LYS A 65 21.13 -20.36 34.36
C LYS A 65 21.57 -20.94 33.04
N PHE A 66 22.24 -20.16 32.18
CA PHE A 66 22.78 -20.59 30.89
C PHE A 66 24.12 -19.87 30.62
N ASP A 67 24.96 -20.44 29.74
CA ASP A 67 26.19 -19.79 29.31
C ASP A 67 25.92 -18.88 28.09
N LEU A 68 26.34 -17.61 28.18
CA LEU A 68 26.20 -16.64 27.09
C LEU A 68 26.89 -17.12 25.80
N LYS A 69 27.96 -17.93 25.91
CA LYS A 69 28.69 -18.45 24.74
C LYS A 69 27.88 -19.40 23.86
N ASP A 70 26.83 -20.00 24.42
CA ASP A 70 25.93 -20.90 23.69
C ASP A 70 24.86 -20.14 22.91
N VAL A 71 24.82 -18.81 23.00
CA VAL A 71 23.76 -17.96 22.44
C VAL A 71 24.31 -17.07 21.33
N LYS A 72 23.63 -17.02 20.19
CA LYS A 72 24.06 -16.27 19.00
C LYS A 72 22.98 -15.27 18.53
N GLU A 73 23.43 -14.25 17.82
CA GLU A 73 22.49 -13.40 17.05
C GLU A 73 21.73 -14.26 16.03
N ALA A 74 20.44 -13.99 15.90
CA ALA A 74 19.47 -14.71 15.08
C ALA A 74 18.95 -16.04 15.65
N ASP A 75 19.45 -16.53 16.77
CA ASP A 75 18.76 -17.61 17.48
C ASP A 75 17.32 -17.21 17.75
N THR A 76 16.38 -18.14 17.56
CA THR A 76 15.04 -17.99 18.07
C THR A 76 14.96 -18.66 19.44
N VAL A 77 14.47 -17.92 20.42
CA VAL A 77 14.55 -18.33 21.82
C VAL A 77 13.21 -18.14 22.55
N GLU A 78 13.07 -18.90 23.62
CA GLU A 78 12.09 -18.66 24.68
C GLU A 78 12.88 -18.33 25.95
N VAL A 79 12.56 -17.20 26.57
CA VAL A 79 13.23 -16.72 27.78
C VAL A 79 12.23 -16.62 28.93
N THR A 80 12.71 -16.89 30.14
CA THR A 80 11.99 -16.66 31.38
C THR A 80 12.83 -15.75 32.27
N GLY A 81 12.22 -14.76 32.90
CA GLY A 81 12.91 -13.82 33.75
C GLY A 81 11.97 -12.83 34.43
N VAL A 82 12.52 -11.95 35.25
CA VAL A 82 11.74 -10.95 35.99
C VAL A 82 11.71 -9.64 35.22
N LEU A 83 10.50 -9.12 34.96
CA LEU A 83 10.31 -7.84 34.29
C LEU A 83 10.66 -6.70 35.24
N ALA A 84 11.48 -5.76 34.78
CA ALA A 84 11.94 -4.60 35.53
C ALA A 84 11.80 -3.31 34.72
N GLU A 85 11.67 -2.19 35.42
CA GLU A 85 11.78 -0.85 34.82
C GLU A 85 13.23 -0.55 34.45
N SER A 86 13.43 0.07 33.28
CA SER A 86 14.75 0.52 32.82
C SER A 86 14.63 1.67 31.87
N ALA A 87 14.93 2.88 32.34
CA ALA A 87 14.85 4.12 31.53
C ALA A 87 15.73 4.12 30.28
N LYS A 88 16.75 3.27 30.21
CA LYS A 88 17.67 3.14 29.08
C LYS A 88 17.26 2.04 28.08
N ALA A 89 16.34 1.18 28.48
CA ALA A 89 15.88 0.08 27.64
C ALA A 89 14.81 0.56 26.64
N PRO A 90 14.67 -0.08 25.48
CA PRO A 90 13.54 0.13 24.60
C PRO A 90 12.22 -0.05 25.36
N ASN A 91 11.28 0.87 25.16
CA ASN A 91 9.96 0.89 25.82
C ASN A 91 9.99 1.04 27.35
N GLY A 92 11.13 1.42 27.95
CA GLY A 92 11.24 1.66 29.39
C GLY A 92 11.27 0.40 30.28
N ILE A 93 11.37 -0.79 29.69
CA ILE A 93 11.36 -2.08 30.38
C ILE A 93 12.50 -3.00 29.95
N GLU A 94 12.93 -3.88 30.86
CA GLU A 94 13.87 -4.96 30.56
C GLU A 94 13.49 -6.24 31.31
N ILE A 95 13.92 -7.39 30.78
CA ILE A 95 13.73 -8.69 31.43
C ILE A 95 15.07 -9.13 32.02
N ARG A 96 15.16 -9.29 33.33
CA ARG A 96 16.33 -9.91 33.98
C ARG A 96 16.22 -11.42 33.81
N LEU A 97 17.14 -11.99 33.00
CA LEU A 97 17.07 -13.36 32.55
C LEU A 97 17.39 -14.36 33.63
N GLY A 98 16.47 -15.29 33.90
CA GLY A 98 16.71 -16.53 34.63
C GLY A 98 17.10 -17.67 33.70
N GLU A 99 16.26 -17.97 32.74
CA GLU A 99 16.41 -19.10 31.81
C GLU A 99 16.27 -18.69 30.36
N LEU A 100 16.99 -19.40 29.48
CA LEU A 100 16.90 -19.24 28.02
C LEU A 100 16.91 -20.63 27.40
N LYS A 101 15.93 -20.88 26.53
CA LYS A 101 15.81 -22.07 25.72
C LYS A 101 15.93 -21.70 24.25
N ILE A 102 16.89 -22.28 23.56
CA ILE A 102 17.02 -22.15 22.10
C ILE A 102 15.94 -23.02 21.45
N LEU A 103 15.14 -22.40 20.58
CA LEU A 103 14.09 -23.03 19.79
C LEU A 103 14.60 -23.43 18.42
N SER A 104 15.47 -22.59 17.84
CA SER A 104 16.12 -22.82 16.54
C SER A 104 17.35 -21.94 16.40
N GLU A 105 18.41 -22.48 15.80
CA GLU A 105 19.66 -21.80 15.50
C GLU A 105 19.75 -21.42 14.00
N PRO A 106 20.41 -20.29 13.63
CA PRO A 106 20.72 -19.99 12.26
C PRO A 106 21.83 -20.94 11.73
N ALA A 107 21.65 -21.43 10.50
CA ALA A 107 22.66 -22.24 9.84
C ALA A 107 23.88 -21.39 9.36
N GLU A 108 23.64 -20.10 9.11
CA GLU A 108 24.66 -19.14 8.63
C GLU A 108 24.52 -17.78 9.32
N PRO A 109 25.61 -17.00 9.41
CA PRO A 109 25.55 -15.63 9.92
C PRO A 109 24.61 -14.74 9.10
N MET A 110 24.07 -13.70 9.73
CA MET A 110 23.22 -12.72 9.06
C MET A 110 23.97 -12.01 7.91
N PRO A 111 23.47 -12.06 6.65
CA PRO A 111 24.10 -11.40 5.52
C PRO A 111 23.98 -9.87 5.55
N LEU A 112 23.09 -9.32 6.36
CA LEU A 112 22.84 -7.90 6.49
C LEU A 112 22.85 -7.47 7.96
N PRO A 113 23.39 -6.26 8.28
CA PRO A 113 23.46 -5.76 9.65
C PRO A 113 22.10 -5.21 10.13
N ILE A 114 21.12 -6.10 10.30
CA ILE A 114 19.71 -5.74 10.60
C ILE A 114 19.53 -4.98 11.91
N ALA A 115 20.46 -5.08 12.84
CA ALA A 115 20.40 -4.38 14.14
C ALA A 115 20.69 -2.88 14.04
N LYS A 116 21.25 -2.40 12.94
CA LYS A 116 21.49 -0.96 12.74
C LYS A 116 20.17 -0.22 12.53
N TRP A 117 20.06 0.98 13.08
CA TRP A 117 18.86 1.82 12.92
C TRP A 117 18.50 2.04 11.45
N LYS A 118 19.47 2.39 10.63
CA LYS A 118 19.31 2.50 9.17
C LYS A 118 20.14 1.42 8.50
N LEU A 119 19.51 0.67 7.63
CA LEU A 119 20.17 -0.36 6.84
C LEU A 119 20.89 0.29 5.65
N ASN A 120 22.18 0.67 5.86
CA ASN A 120 23.00 1.30 4.83
C ASN A 120 23.52 0.26 3.84
N THR A 121 22.63 -0.18 2.96
CA THR A 121 22.94 -1.12 1.87
C THR A 121 22.17 -0.72 0.61
N SER A 122 22.59 -1.20 -0.55
CA SER A 122 21.91 -0.93 -1.80
C SER A 122 20.50 -1.51 -1.82
N LEU A 123 19.61 -0.90 -2.60
CA LEU A 123 18.26 -1.44 -2.81
C LEU A 123 18.32 -2.87 -3.36
N GLU A 124 19.24 -3.14 -4.28
CA GLU A 124 19.50 -4.47 -4.84
C GLU A 124 19.75 -5.51 -3.74
N ALA A 125 20.69 -5.23 -2.83
CA ALA A 125 21.00 -6.13 -1.71
C ALA A 125 19.82 -6.30 -0.75
N LYS A 126 19.05 -5.23 -0.47
CA LYS A 126 17.83 -5.34 0.32
C LYS A 126 16.79 -6.25 -0.33
N LEU A 127 16.65 -6.21 -1.65
CA LEU A 127 15.69 -7.02 -2.38
C LEU A 127 16.15 -8.47 -2.54
N ASN A 128 17.46 -8.71 -2.76
CA ASN A 128 18.02 -10.06 -2.85
C ASN A 128 17.95 -10.81 -1.52
N TYR A 129 18.04 -10.10 -0.40
CA TYR A 129 17.87 -10.65 0.94
C TYR A 129 16.58 -10.16 1.60
N ARG A 130 15.49 -10.06 0.83
CA ARG A 130 14.23 -9.43 1.30
C ARG A 130 13.70 -9.97 2.63
N PRO A 131 13.59 -11.29 2.87
CA PRO A 131 13.14 -11.84 4.15
C PRO A 131 14.06 -11.46 5.33
N ILE A 132 15.33 -11.14 5.05
CA ILE A 132 16.31 -10.73 6.06
C ILE A 132 16.27 -9.22 6.25
N SER A 133 16.29 -8.43 5.17
CA SER A 133 16.24 -6.96 5.26
C SER A 133 15.01 -6.47 6.00
N LEU A 134 13.86 -7.14 5.84
CA LEU A 134 12.61 -6.85 6.56
C LEU A 134 12.64 -7.21 8.06
N ARG A 135 13.67 -7.88 8.54
CA ARG A 135 13.89 -8.06 9.99
C ARG A 135 14.42 -6.78 10.66
N ASN A 136 14.93 -5.82 9.87
CA ASN A 136 15.23 -4.48 10.36
C ASN A 136 13.93 -3.75 10.73
N ILE A 137 13.91 -3.04 11.86
CA ILE A 137 12.69 -2.40 12.38
C ILE A 137 12.14 -1.29 11.46
N ARG A 138 13.02 -0.51 10.81
CA ARG A 138 12.58 0.56 9.88
C ARG A 138 12.05 -0.01 8.57
N GLU A 139 12.75 -1.00 7.99
CA GLU A 139 12.27 -1.64 6.76
C GLU A 139 10.92 -2.33 6.99
N ARG A 140 10.73 -2.98 8.14
CA ARG A 140 9.45 -3.59 8.54
C ARG A 140 8.35 -2.55 8.78
N ALA A 141 8.66 -1.43 9.40
CA ALA A 141 7.70 -0.37 9.69
C ALA A 141 7.03 0.17 8.42
N LYS A 142 7.72 0.19 7.27
CA LYS A 142 7.15 0.59 5.97
C LYS A 142 5.91 -0.25 5.63
N PHE A 143 6.00 -1.56 5.82
CA PHE A 143 4.90 -2.50 5.50
C PHE A 143 3.81 -2.52 6.56
N ARG A 144 4.11 -2.09 7.78
CA ARG A 144 3.08 -1.84 8.80
C ARG A 144 2.24 -0.62 8.44
N ILE A 145 2.86 0.46 7.95
CA ILE A 145 2.11 1.62 7.42
C ILE A 145 1.27 1.22 6.20
N GLN A 146 1.84 0.43 5.28
CA GLN A 146 1.09 -0.08 4.12
C GLN A 146 -0.13 -0.92 4.54
N GLU A 147 0.02 -1.80 5.53
CA GLU A 147 -1.08 -2.54 6.14
C GLU A 147 -2.16 -1.58 6.69
N GLY A 148 -1.75 -0.54 7.41
CA GLY A 148 -2.66 0.48 7.94
C GLY A 148 -3.43 1.23 6.83
N ILE A 149 -2.78 1.52 5.70
CA ILE A 149 -3.43 2.12 4.52
C ILE A 149 -4.52 1.18 3.97
N VAL A 150 -4.18 -0.09 3.74
CA VAL A 150 -5.14 -1.09 3.22
C VAL A 150 -6.29 -1.33 4.19
N ARG A 151 -5.98 -1.40 5.48
CA ARG A 151 -7.01 -1.52 6.52
C ARG A 151 -7.92 -0.29 6.54
N GLY A 152 -7.35 0.90 6.48
CA GLY A 152 -8.13 2.15 6.40
C GLY A 152 -9.07 2.19 5.21
N PHE A 153 -8.62 1.72 4.04
CA PHE A 153 -9.44 1.60 2.84
C PHE A 153 -10.64 0.65 3.06
N ARG A 154 -10.38 -0.55 3.57
CA ARG A 154 -11.44 -1.53 3.85
C ARG A 154 -12.41 -1.05 4.92
N ASP A 155 -11.90 -0.62 6.06
CA ASP A 155 -12.72 -0.20 7.21
C ASP A 155 -13.62 0.98 6.84
N PHE A 156 -13.10 1.95 6.08
CA PHE A 156 -13.86 3.10 5.61
C PHE A 156 -14.96 2.68 4.63
N LEU A 157 -14.64 1.90 3.60
CA LEU A 157 -15.62 1.50 2.59
C LEU A 157 -16.71 0.58 3.15
N TYR A 158 -16.39 -0.30 4.09
CA TYR A 158 -17.43 -1.06 4.81
C TYR A 158 -18.36 -0.15 5.58
N LYS A 159 -17.87 0.90 6.22
CA LYS A 159 -18.72 1.90 6.91
C LYS A 159 -19.61 2.67 5.95
N GLU A 160 -19.12 2.94 4.74
CA GLU A 160 -19.87 3.63 3.69
C GLU A 160 -20.80 2.68 2.89
N GLY A 161 -20.97 1.44 3.34
CA GLY A 161 -21.92 0.48 2.77
C GLY A 161 -21.45 -0.21 1.49
N PHE A 162 -20.14 -0.24 1.23
CA PHE A 162 -19.59 -0.97 0.08
C PHE A 162 -19.50 -2.46 0.35
N THR A 163 -19.67 -3.24 -0.70
CA THR A 163 -19.43 -4.70 -0.72
C THR A 163 -18.05 -5.01 -1.28
N GLU A 164 -17.21 -5.75 -0.55
CA GLU A 164 -15.93 -6.24 -1.08
C GLU A 164 -16.21 -7.39 -2.07
N ILE A 165 -15.68 -7.26 -3.28
CA ILE A 165 -15.78 -8.28 -4.34
C ILE A 165 -14.40 -8.84 -4.65
N HIS A 166 -14.36 -10.05 -5.20
CA HIS A 166 -13.14 -10.73 -5.63
C HIS A 166 -13.31 -11.21 -7.06
N THR A 167 -12.57 -10.60 -7.98
CA THR A 167 -12.75 -10.80 -9.41
C THR A 167 -11.59 -11.53 -10.05
N PRO A 168 -11.83 -12.26 -11.17
CA PRO A 168 -10.77 -12.96 -11.90
C PRO A 168 -9.68 -12.02 -12.41
N LYS A 169 -8.42 -12.46 -12.36
CA LYS A 169 -7.29 -11.74 -12.93
C LYS A 169 -6.78 -12.36 -14.24
N ILE A 170 -7.33 -13.49 -14.64
CA ILE A 170 -7.17 -14.07 -15.98
C ILE A 170 -8.43 -13.77 -16.77
N GLY A 171 -8.31 -13.17 -17.94
CA GLY A 171 -9.44 -12.81 -18.78
C GLY A 171 -9.11 -12.85 -20.26
N ALA A 172 -10.14 -12.75 -21.09
CA ALA A 172 -9.97 -12.74 -22.55
C ALA A 172 -9.61 -11.35 -23.09
N LYS A 173 -10.12 -10.28 -22.44
CA LYS A 173 -9.93 -8.88 -22.85
C LYS A 173 -9.64 -7.97 -21.66
N SER A 174 -9.03 -6.83 -21.93
CA SER A 174 -8.75 -5.78 -20.96
C SER A 174 -9.64 -4.57 -21.25
N ALA A 175 -10.13 -3.91 -20.18
CA ALA A 175 -10.88 -2.66 -20.27
C ALA A 175 -9.98 -1.46 -20.60
N GLU A 176 -8.73 -1.50 -20.16
CA GLU A 176 -7.81 -0.36 -20.32
C GLU A 176 -7.24 -0.23 -21.74
N GLY A 177 -7.35 -1.28 -22.55
CA GLY A 177 -6.77 -1.30 -23.89
C GLY A 177 -5.24 -1.28 -23.87
N GLY A 178 -4.62 -1.23 -25.06
CA GLY A 178 -3.20 -0.96 -25.20
C GLY A 178 -2.28 -2.18 -25.27
N ALA A 179 -0.98 -1.90 -25.50
CA ALA A 179 0.03 -2.90 -25.83
C ALA A 179 0.68 -3.60 -24.61
N ASN A 180 0.46 -3.09 -23.40
CA ASN A 180 1.18 -3.52 -22.19
C ASN A 180 0.45 -4.65 -21.44
N LEU A 181 0.13 -5.74 -22.16
CA LEU A 181 -0.59 -6.90 -21.63
C LEU A 181 0.35 -8.10 -21.50
N PHE A 182 0.34 -8.75 -20.33
CA PHE A 182 0.87 -10.10 -20.21
C PHE A 182 -0.11 -11.08 -20.87
N ARG A 183 0.35 -11.79 -21.90
CA ARG A 183 -0.40 -12.78 -22.64
C ARG A 183 0.01 -14.18 -22.20
N LEU A 184 -0.96 -15.06 -22.04
CA LEU A 184 -0.75 -16.44 -21.66
C LEU A 184 -1.66 -17.38 -22.47
N GLU A 185 -1.30 -18.64 -22.50
CA GLU A 185 -2.16 -19.70 -23.00
C GLU A 185 -3.00 -20.27 -21.86
N TYR A 186 -4.32 -20.29 -22.04
CA TYR A 186 -5.28 -20.83 -21.07
C TYR A 186 -6.08 -21.96 -21.73
N PHE A 187 -5.66 -23.22 -21.50
CA PHE A 187 -6.31 -24.41 -22.10
C PHE A 187 -6.57 -24.24 -23.60
N HIS A 188 -5.51 -23.98 -24.38
CA HIS A 188 -5.57 -23.78 -25.85
C HIS A 188 -6.33 -22.50 -26.29
N ARG A 189 -6.61 -21.58 -25.42
CA ARG A 189 -7.19 -20.26 -25.73
C ARG A 189 -6.25 -19.14 -25.31
N PRO A 190 -6.16 -18.04 -26.08
CA PRO A 190 -5.40 -16.90 -25.65
C PRO A 190 -6.08 -16.22 -24.44
N ALA A 191 -5.30 -15.85 -23.45
CA ALA A 191 -5.75 -15.09 -22.30
C ALA A 191 -4.74 -13.99 -21.95
N ILE A 192 -5.14 -13.11 -21.05
CA ILE A 192 -4.32 -12.02 -20.53
C ILE A 192 -4.41 -11.97 -19.00
N LEU A 193 -3.42 -11.35 -18.37
CA LEU A 193 -3.54 -10.89 -17.00
C LEU A 193 -4.18 -9.50 -16.99
N GLN A 194 -5.15 -9.29 -16.09
CA GLN A 194 -5.93 -8.05 -16.00
C GLN A 194 -5.10 -6.88 -15.50
N GLN A 195 -5.25 -5.73 -16.13
CA GLN A 195 -4.62 -4.48 -15.73
C GLN A 195 -5.42 -3.73 -14.65
N SER A 196 -6.67 -4.08 -14.46
CA SER A 196 -7.64 -3.47 -13.54
C SER A 196 -8.87 -4.37 -13.43
N PRO A 197 -9.65 -4.35 -12.35
CA PRO A 197 -10.93 -5.03 -12.24
C PRO A 197 -12.08 -4.27 -12.95
N GLN A 198 -11.80 -3.35 -13.85
CA GLN A 198 -12.75 -2.35 -14.37
C GLN A 198 -14.06 -2.93 -14.90
N PHE A 199 -14.02 -3.96 -15.74
CA PHE A 199 -15.25 -4.59 -16.24
C PHE A 199 -16.12 -5.11 -15.09
N TYR A 200 -15.48 -5.78 -14.14
CA TYR A 200 -16.18 -6.45 -13.05
C TYR A 200 -16.78 -5.44 -12.05
N LYS A 201 -16.00 -4.45 -11.63
CA LYS A 201 -16.50 -3.47 -10.67
C LYS A 201 -17.66 -2.64 -11.23
N GLN A 202 -17.64 -2.28 -12.54
CA GLN A 202 -18.76 -1.63 -13.19
C GLN A 202 -19.99 -2.54 -13.24
N MET A 203 -19.86 -3.79 -13.72
CA MET A 203 -21.00 -4.74 -13.75
C MET A 203 -21.61 -4.93 -12.36
N MET A 204 -20.77 -5.01 -11.33
CA MET A 204 -21.22 -5.28 -9.95
C MET A 204 -21.89 -4.09 -9.27
N VAL A 205 -21.70 -2.86 -9.77
CA VAL A 205 -22.53 -1.72 -9.34
C VAL A 205 -24.01 -1.95 -9.65
N GLY A 206 -24.35 -2.56 -10.77
CA GLY A 206 -25.72 -2.93 -11.10
C GLY A 206 -26.33 -4.03 -10.20
N VAL A 207 -25.52 -4.60 -9.29
CA VAL A 207 -25.93 -5.68 -8.36
C VAL A 207 -25.91 -5.23 -6.90
N PHE A 208 -24.85 -4.47 -6.50
CA PHE A 208 -24.58 -4.12 -5.11
C PHE A 208 -24.59 -2.61 -4.84
N ASP A 209 -24.83 -1.78 -5.85
CA ASP A 209 -24.77 -0.32 -5.84
C ASP A 209 -23.36 0.23 -5.56
N ARG A 210 -22.64 -0.31 -4.59
CA ARG A 210 -21.29 0.09 -4.16
C ARG A 210 -20.40 -1.13 -3.96
N VAL A 211 -19.27 -1.16 -4.66
CA VAL A 211 -18.33 -2.28 -4.59
C VAL A 211 -16.88 -1.79 -4.49
N PHE A 212 -16.05 -2.60 -3.87
CA PHE A 212 -14.61 -2.38 -3.86
C PHE A 212 -13.82 -3.68 -3.94
N GLU A 213 -12.59 -3.58 -4.37
CA GLU A 213 -11.65 -4.71 -4.43
C GLU A 213 -10.24 -4.23 -4.06
N THR A 214 -9.52 -5.05 -3.30
CA THR A 214 -8.07 -4.92 -3.08
C THR A 214 -7.40 -6.13 -3.68
N ALA A 215 -6.72 -5.97 -4.82
CA ALA A 215 -6.19 -7.11 -5.56
C ALA A 215 -4.96 -6.77 -6.43
N PRO A 216 -4.14 -7.78 -6.80
CA PRO A 216 -3.06 -7.58 -7.75
C PRO A 216 -3.60 -7.26 -9.14
N VAL A 217 -2.88 -6.38 -9.83
CA VAL A 217 -3.09 -6.03 -11.24
C VAL A 217 -1.75 -6.05 -11.98
N PHE A 218 -1.80 -6.22 -13.31
CA PHE A 218 -0.63 -6.56 -14.09
C PHE A 218 -0.45 -5.63 -15.28
N ARG A 219 0.75 -5.07 -15.44
CA ARG A 219 1.10 -4.20 -16.57
C ARG A 219 2.43 -4.63 -17.15
N ALA A 220 2.44 -5.12 -18.40
CA ALA A 220 3.64 -5.53 -19.10
C ALA A 220 4.45 -4.33 -19.64
N GLU A 221 4.70 -3.35 -18.78
CA GLU A 221 5.48 -2.16 -19.11
C GLU A 221 6.95 -2.51 -19.28
N LYS A 222 7.53 -2.05 -20.40
CA LYS A 222 8.92 -2.31 -20.78
C LYS A 222 9.91 -1.27 -20.24
N HIS A 223 9.52 -0.53 -19.20
CA HIS A 223 10.33 0.54 -18.61
C HIS A 223 10.74 0.17 -17.19
N ASN A 224 12.05 0.16 -16.92
CA ASN A 224 12.57 -0.03 -15.57
C ASN A 224 12.76 1.32 -14.88
N THR A 225 11.67 1.96 -14.46
CA THR A 225 11.70 3.24 -13.76
C THR A 225 11.44 3.07 -12.27
N LYS A 226 11.70 4.11 -11.49
CA LYS A 226 11.43 4.15 -10.04
C LYS A 226 9.91 4.15 -9.71
N ARG A 227 9.03 4.34 -10.71
CA ARG A 227 7.58 4.56 -10.56
C ARG A 227 6.74 3.36 -10.99
N HIS A 228 7.32 2.38 -11.70
CA HIS A 228 6.59 1.31 -12.36
C HIS A 228 6.97 -0.07 -11.84
N LEU A 229 5.96 -0.91 -11.73
CA LEU A 229 6.02 -2.33 -11.43
C LEU A 229 5.20 -3.07 -12.47
N ASN A 230 5.55 -4.33 -12.76
CA ASN A 230 4.76 -5.17 -13.65
C ASN A 230 3.58 -5.86 -12.93
N GLU A 231 3.65 -5.98 -11.62
CA GLU A 231 2.58 -6.42 -10.73
C GLU A 231 2.55 -5.51 -9.51
N TYR A 232 1.37 -4.97 -9.18
CA TYR A 232 1.16 -4.13 -8.01
C TYR A 232 -0.25 -4.32 -7.46
N THR A 233 -0.50 -3.89 -6.23
CA THR A 233 -1.82 -3.95 -5.61
C THR A 233 -2.61 -2.69 -5.94
N SER A 234 -3.77 -2.87 -6.53
CA SER A 234 -4.76 -1.80 -6.77
C SER A 234 -5.81 -1.82 -5.67
N LEU A 235 -6.14 -0.63 -5.17
CA LEU A 235 -7.27 -0.37 -4.29
C LEU A 235 -8.34 0.28 -5.15
N ASP A 236 -9.37 -0.47 -5.48
CA ASP A 236 -10.41 -0.07 -6.44
C ASP A 236 -11.76 0.06 -5.74
N PHE A 237 -12.52 1.10 -6.05
CA PHE A 237 -13.94 1.11 -5.78
C PHE A 237 -14.74 1.64 -6.97
N GLU A 238 -16.03 1.31 -7.00
CA GLU A 238 -17.01 1.82 -7.96
C GLU A 238 -18.34 1.97 -7.23
N MET A 239 -19.08 3.08 -7.46
CA MET A 239 -20.37 3.36 -6.83
C MET A 239 -21.37 3.94 -7.82
N GLY A 240 -22.61 3.52 -7.68
CA GLY A 240 -23.77 3.97 -8.45
C GLY A 240 -24.56 5.07 -7.78
N TYR A 241 -25.54 5.59 -8.54
CA TYR A 241 -26.44 6.66 -8.11
C TYR A 241 -25.71 7.94 -7.70
N ILE A 242 -24.65 8.27 -8.44
CA ILE A 242 -23.89 9.51 -8.24
C ILE A 242 -24.57 10.68 -8.94
N ASP A 243 -24.42 11.87 -8.37
CA ASP A 243 -24.83 13.13 -9.00
C ASP A 243 -23.78 13.63 -9.99
N GLY A 244 -22.47 13.37 -9.70
CA GLY A 244 -21.34 13.72 -10.53
C GLY A 244 -20.07 13.00 -10.09
N PHE A 245 -18.97 13.21 -10.82
CA PHE A 245 -17.68 12.62 -10.48
C PHE A 245 -17.07 13.21 -9.20
N GLU A 246 -17.59 14.34 -8.74
CA GLU A 246 -17.28 14.98 -7.46
C GLU A 246 -17.60 14.07 -6.27
N ASP A 247 -18.63 13.23 -6.37
CA ASP A 247 -18.97 12.24 -5.35
C ASP A 247 -17.84 11.21 -5.16
N ILE A 248 -17.14 10.87 -6.26
CA ILE A 248 -16.02 9.95 -6.21
C ILE A 248 -14.81 10.62 -5.53
N MET A 249 -14.54 11.89 -5.85
CA MET A 249 -13.47 12.66 -5.19
C MET A 249 -13.76 12.85 -3.70
N ALA A 250 -15.01 13.10 -3.33
CA ALA A 250 -15.44 13.21 -1.94
C ALA A 250 -15.25 11.89 -1.18
N MET A 251 -15.62 10.77 -1.79
CA MET A 251 -15.41 9.43 -1.21
C MET A 251 -13.92 9.12 -1.01
N GLU A 252 -13.06 9.45 -1.97
CA GLU A 252 -11.61 9.30 -1.85
C GLU A 252 -11.05 10.21 -0.73
N THR A 253 -11.50 11.45 -0.66
CA THR A 253 -11.10 12.38 0.40
C THR A 253 -11.48 11.82 1.78
N GLY A 254 -12.70 11.30 1.94
CA GLY A 254 -13.14 10.64 3.17
C GLY A 254 -12.28 9.43 3.54
N PHE A 255 -11.93 8.60 2.57
CA PHE A 255 -10.99 7.49 2.76
C PHE A 255 -9.62 7.97 3.28
N LEU A 256 -9.07 9.01 2.66
CA LEU A 256 -7.76 9.56 3.08
C LEU A 256 -7.83 10.11 4.50
N GLN A 257 -8.87 10.89 4.84
CA GLN A 257 -9.08 11.43 6.19
C GLN A 257 -9.17 10.31 7.23
N TYR A 258 -10.02 9.32 6.98
CA TYR A 258 -10.18 8.16 7.86
C TYR A 258 -8.86 7.41 8.07
N THR A 259 -8.14 7.16 6.98
CA THR A 259 -6.88 6.43 7.02
C THR A 259 -5.80 7.20 7.79
N MET A 260 -5.69 8.51 7.60
CA MET A 260 -4.71 9.33 8.33
C MET A 260 -4.99 9.32 9.83
N GLU A 261 -6.25 9.37 10.26
CA GLU A 261 -6.61 9.26 11.69
C GLU A 261 -6.36 7.85 12.24
N LEU A 262 -6.63 6.80 11.48
CA LEU A 262 -6.29 5.42 11.85
C LEU A 262 -4.78 5.26 12.07
N LEU A 263 -3.96 5.79 11.14
CA LEU A 263 -2.50 5.73 11.25
C LEU A 263 -1.98 6.47 12.48
N LYS A 264 -2.48 7.65 12.76
CA LYS A 264 -2.13 8.42 13.98
C LYS A 264 -2.42 7.63 15.25
N LYS A 265 -3.58 6.97 15.31
CA LYS A 265 -4.05 6.27 16.49
C LYS A 265 -3.39 4.92 16.71
N GLU A 266 -3.29 4.11 15.67
CA GLU A 266 -2.93 2.69 15.81
C GLU A 266 -1.53 2.35 15.27
N TYR A 267 -0.90 3.26 14.51
CA TYR A 267 0.43 3.08 13.89
C TYR A 267 1.41 4.20 14.29
N ALA A 268 1.12 4.90 15.41
CA ALA A 268 1.93 6.03 15.90
C ALA A 268 3.41 5.67 16.06
N ARG A 269 3.70 4.45 16.48
CA ARG A 269 5.07 3.95 16.63
C ARG A 269 5.80 3.85 15.30
N GLU A 270 5.15 3.30 14.27
CA GLU A 270 5.72 3.15 12.94
C GLU A 270 5.93 4.53 12.28
N LEU A 271 4.98 5.45 12.48
CA LEU A 271 5.13 6.85 12.04
C LEU A 271 6.37 7.49 12.68
N GLN A 272 6.58 7.28 13.97
CA GLN A 272 7.76 7.80 14.70
C GLN A 272 9.06 7.14 14.21
N ILE A 273 9.10 5.80 14.05
CA ILE A 273 10.27 5.06 13.57
C ILE A 273 10.69 5.57 12.18
N LEU A 274 9.72 5.87 11.31
CA LEU A 274 9.96 6.33 9.95
C LEU A 274 10.13 7.85 9.85
N ASN A 275 9.79 8.59 10.91
CA ASN A 275 9.72 10.05 10.93
C ASN A 275 8.78 10.60 9.85
N ILE A 276 7.55 10.07 9.83
CA ILE A 276 6.52 10.46 8.87
C ILE A 276 5.62 11.52 9.48
N GLU A 277 5.51 12.65 8.79
CA GLU A 277 4.45 13.63 9.02
C GLU A 277 3.21 13.22 8.23
N ILE A 278 2.09 13.13 8.94
CA ILE A 278 0.79 12.83 8.31
C ILE A 278 0.40 14.00 7.39
N PRO A 279 0.09 13.74 6.11
CA PRO A 279 -0.30 14.78 5.19
C PRO A 279 -1.66 15.40 5.54
N LYS A 280 -1.86 16.66 5.16
CA LYS A 280 -3.14 17.36 5.32
C LYS A 280 -4.16 16.80 4.31
N THR A 281 -5.34 16.47 4.80
CA THR A 281 -6.46 15.93 3.99
C THR A 281 -7.77 16.70 4.15
N ASP A 282 -7.78 17.80 4.93
CA ASP A 282 -9.00 18.53 5.24
C ASP A 282 -9.55 19.32 4.04
N ASN A 283 -8.67 19.85 3.20
CA ASN A 283 -9.01 20.63 2.01
C ASN A 283 -8.11 20.21 0.86
N ILE A 284 -8.58 19.31 0.03
CA ILE A 284 -7.87 18.90 -1.19
C ILE A 284 -8.39 19.75 -2.35
N PRO A 285 -7.57 20.64 -2.93
CA PRO A 285 -7.98 21.45 -4.06
C PRO A 285 -8.25 20.59 -5.29
N ALA A 286 -9.24 21.00 -6.08
CA ALA A 286 -9.55 20.46 -7.39
C ALA A 286 -9.39 21.55 -8.46
N VAL A 287 -8.64 21.25 -9.51
CA VAL A 287 -8.34 22.21 -10.59
C VAL A 287 -8.43 21.50 -11.93
N ARG A 288 -8.92 22.20 -12.95
CA ARG A 288 -9.02 21.65 -14.32
C ARG A 288 -7.63 21.45 -14.93
N PHE A 289 -7.52 20.43 -15.74
CA PHE A 289 -6.28 20.03 -16.42
C PHE A 289 -5.63 21.17 -17.24
N ASP A 290 -6.43 21.87 -18.05
CA ASP A 290 -5.96 22.99 -18.87
C ASP A 290 -5.51 24.19 -18.02
N GLU A 291 -6.25 24.49 -16.97
CA GLU A 291 -5.95 25.59 -16.06
C GLU A 291 -4.65 25.33 -15.29
N ILE A 292 -4.49 24.16 -14.67
CA ILE A 292 -3.28 23.87 -13.89
C ILE A 292 -2.03 23.81 -14.76
N LYS A 293 -2.14 23.33 -16.01
CA LYS A 293 -1.02 23.35 -16.96
C LYS A 293 -0.61 24.80 -17.27
N ARG A 294 -1.57 25.70 -17.45
CA ARG A 294 -1.31 27.12 -17.66
C ARG A 294 -0.63 27.73 -16.43
N LEU A 295 -1.19 27.56 -15.24
CA LEU A 295 -0.66 28.11 -14.00
C LEU A 295 0.79 27.64 -13.73
N VAL A 296 1.07 26.35 -13.91
CA VAL A 296 2.42 25.79 -13.75
C VAL A 296 3.38 26.31 -14.81
N SER A 297 2.93 26.42 -16.06
CA SER A 297 3.73 26.97 -17.15
C SER A 297 4.13 28.43 -16.89
N GLU A 298 3.18 29.24 -16.44
CA GLU A 298 3.42 30.66 -16.12
C GLU A 298 4.34 30.83 -14.90
N LYS A 299 4.08 30.10 -13.82
CA LYS A 299 4.85 30.25 -12.55
C LYS A 299 6.28 29.76 -12.66
N TYR A 300 6.52 28.67 -13.38
CA TYR A 300 7.84 28.02 -13.44
C TYR A 300 8.54 28.15 -14.79
N ASP A 301 8.03 29.02 -15.68
CA ASP A 301 8.54 29.24 -17.06
C ASP A 301 8.73 27.91 -17.81
N ARG A 302 7.74 26.99 -17.67
CA ARG A 302 7.79 25.67 -18.28
C ARG A 302 7.02 25.63 -19.60
N LYS A 303 7.71 25.29 -20.67
CA LYS A 303 7.07 25.05 -21.96
C LYS A 303 6.25 23.75 -21.93
N ILE A 304 4.94 23.83 -22.22
CA ILE A 304 4.07 22.67 -22.38
C ILE A 304 4.50 21.90 -23.63
N LYS A 305 4.96 20.64 -23.45
CA LYS A 305 5.39 19.77 -24.54
C LYS A 305 4.26 18.84 -25.00
N ASN A 306 3.52 18.28 -24.04
CA ASN A 306 2.39 17.40 -24.29
C ASN A 306 1.09 18.08 -23.83
N PRO A 307 0.24 18.58 -24.74
CA PRO A 307 -1.00 19.25 -24.37
C PRO A 307 -2.13 18.30 -23.92
N PHE A 308 -1.94 16.99 -24.03
CA PHE A 308 -3.00 15.99 -23.79
C PHE A 308 -2.78 15.15 -22.55
N ASP A 309 -1.61 15.25 -21.91
CA ASP A 309 -1.24 14.43 -20.77
C ASP A 309 -0.30 15.16 -19.83
N LEU A 310 -0.17 14.71 -18.57
CA LEU A 310 0.83 15.22 -17.66
C LEU A 310 2.14 14.44 -17.81
N GLU A 311 3.24 15.17 -17.91
CA GLU A 311 4.57 14.58 -17.80
C GLU A 311 4.97 14.45 -16.31
N PRO A 312 5.85 13.51 -15.93
CA PRO A 312 6.29 13.34 -14.53
C PRO A 312 6.85 14.62 -13.89
N GLU A 313 7.49 15.47 -14.68
CA GLU A 313 7.96 16.77 -14.20
C GLU A 313 6.80 17.73 -13.91
N GLU A 314 5.73 17.70 -14.72
CA GLU A 314 4.54 18.52 -14.50
C GLU A 314 3.80 18.07 -13.23
N GLU A 315 3.66 16.76 -12.98
CA GLU A 315 3.10 16.25 -11.72
C GLU A 315 3.87 16.79 -10.50
N THR A 316 5.21 16.84 -10.60
CA THR A 316 6.08 17.40 -9.56
C THR A 316 5.84 18.88 -9.35
N LEU A 317 5.76 19.66 -10.44
CA LEU A 317 5.53 21.10 -10.40
C LEU A 317 4.12 21.44 -9.92
N ILE A 318 3.10 20.67 -10.32
CA ILE A 318 1.72 20.82 -9.84
C ILE A 318 1.64 20.59 -8.34
N SER A 319 2.24 19.53 -7.84
CA SER A 319 2.27 19.26 -6.40
C SER A 319 3.04 20.34 -5.62
N ARG A 320 4.11 20.86 -6.21
CA ARG A 320 4.84 22.00 -5.65
C ARG A 320 3.99 23.27 -5.63
N TYR A 321 3.28 23.56 -6.71
CA TYR A 321 2.34 24.69 -6.82
C TYR A 321 1.26 24.59 -5.75
N ALA A 322 0.63 23.40 -5.60
CA ALA A 322 -0.40 23.16 -4.59
C ALA A 322 0.14 23.38 -3.17
N LYS A 323 1.38 22.98 -2.90
CA LYS A 323 2.01 23.18 -1.59
C LYS A 323 2.31 24.66 -1.31
N GLU A 324 2.81 25.38 -2.31
CA GLU A 324 3.21 26.79 -2.19
C GLU A 324 1.99 27.73 -2.13
N GLU A 325 0.97 27.51 -2.97
CA GLU A 325 -0.16 28.44 -3.11
C GLU A 325 -1.37 28.06 -2.26
N TRP A 326 -1.58 26.76 -2.01
CA TRP A 326 -2.77 26.25 -1.32
C TRP A 326 -2.45 25.51 -0.01
N GLU A 327 -1.17 25.44 0.37
CA GLU A 327 -0.69 24.65 1.53
C GLU A 327 -1.18 23.18 1.51
N ALA A 328 -1.51 22.65 0.34
CA ALA A 328 -2.06 21.32 0.16
C ALA A 328 -0.97 20.28 -0.13
N ASP A 329 -1.12 19.08 0.45
CA ASP A 329 -0.26 17.94 0.17
C ASP A 329 -0.77 17.12 -1.02
N PHE A 330 -2.08 17.17 -1.27
CA PHE A 330 -2.77 16.51 -2.37
C PHE A 330 -3.42 17.55 -3.30
N VAL A 331 -3.62 17.18 -4.56
CA VAL A 331 -4.39 17.99 -5.52
C VAL A 331 -5.08 17.10 -6.54
N PHE A 332 -6.39 17.28 -6.71
CA PHE A 332 -7.14 16.71 -7.82
C PHE A 332 -6.91 17.52 -9.09
N VAL A 333 -6.50 16.85 -10.14
CA VAL A 333 -6.50 17.41 -11.49
C VAL A 333 -7.68 16.80 -12.25
N THR A 334 -8.60 17.63 -12.71
CA THR A 334 -9.88 17.19 -13.29
C THR A 334 -9.97 17.47 -14.78
N HIS A 335 -10.95 16.88 -15.47
CA HIS A 335 -11.25 17.12 -16.88
C HIS A 335 -10.05 16.84 -17.80
N TYR A 336 -9.59 15.59 -17.78
CA TYR A 336 -8.54 15.17 -18.70
C TYR A 336 -9.06 15.04 -20.14
N PRO A 337 -8.20 15.27 -21.15
CA PRO A 337 -8.56 15.12 -22.55
C PRO A 337 -9.12 13.73 -22.87
N SER A 338 -10.27 13.68 -23.56
CA SER A 338 -11.00 12.44 -23.88
C SER A 338 -10.15 11.42 -24.63
N LYS A 339 -9.21 11.89 -25.48
CA LYS A 339 -8.27 11.03 -26.22
C LYS A 339 -7.37 10.18 -25.34
N LYS A 340 -7.16 10.59 -24.07
CA LYS A 340 -6.26 9.89 -23.12
C LYS A 340 -6.98 9.00 -22.14
N ARG A 341 -8.30 9.12 -22.03
CA ARG A 341 -9.10 8.30 -21.11
C ARG A 341 -9.68 7.09 -21.82
N PRO A 342 -9.98 6.00 -21.08
CA PRO A 342 -10.55 4.78 -21.64
C PRO A 342 -11.93 5.01 -22.28
N PHE A 343 -12.40 4.06 -23.08
CA PHE A 343 -13.68 4.17 -23.81
C PHE A 343 -14.89 4.31 -22.90
N TYR A 344 -14.82 3.79 -21.67
CA TYR A 344 -15.91 3.82 -20.69
C TYR A 344 -16.01 5.14 -19.90
N ALA A 345 -14.99 6.02 -19.99
CA ALA A 345 -15.03 7.31 -19.31
C ALA A 345 -16.06 8.23 -19.96
N MET A 346 -16.87 8.92 -19.14
CA MET A 346 -17.88 9.84 -19.63
C MET A 346 -17.24 11.12 -20.15
N ASP A 347 -17.61 11.55 -21.35
CA ASP A 347 -17.19 12.85 -21.86
C ASP A 347 -17.96 13.98 -21.15
N ASP A 348 -17.32 15.14 -21.00
CA ASP A 348 -17.98 16.32 -20.45
C ASP A 348 -19.08 16.79 -21.41
N PRO A 349 -20.36 16.87 -20.98
CA PRO A 349 -21.44 17.31 -21.85
C PRO A 349 -21.29 18.75 -22.36
N GLU A 350 -20.58 19.61 -21.63
CA GLU A 350 -20.31 20.99 -22.03
C GLU A 350 -19.15 21.11 -23.01
N ASP A 351 -18.12 20.26 -22.87
CA ASP A 351 -16.98 20.19 -23.78
C ASP A 351 -16.53 18.74 -23.97
N PRO A 352 -17.05 17.99 -24.95
CA PRO A 352 -16.72 16.59 -25.19
C PRO A 352 -15.27 16.30 -25.59
N THR A 353 -14.41 17.33 -25.68
CA THR A 353 -12.97 17.14 -25.84
C THR A 353 -12.30 16.71 -24.53
N TYR A 354 -12.96 16.92 -23.41
CA TYR A 354 -12.59 16.48 -22.05
C TYR A 354 -13.53 15.39 -21.53
N THR A 355 -13.15 14.79 -20.40
CA THR A 355 -13.96 13.79 -19.69
C THR A 355 -14.23 14.23 -18.26
N LEU A 356 -15.32 13.74 -17.68
CA LEU A 356 -15.62 13.86 -16.26
C LEU A 356 -14.74 12.89 -15.45
N SER A 357 -13.42 13.11 -15.50
CA SER A 357 -12.41 12.27 -14.85
C SER A 357 -11.41 13.13 -14.08
N PHE A 358 -10.69 12.47 -13.20
CA PHE A 358 -9.65 13.11 -12.41
C PHE A 358 -8.47 12.16 -12.16
N ASP A 359 -7.32 12.74 -11.82
CA ASP A 359 -6.22 12.07 -11.14
C ASP A 359 -5.95 12.79 -9.82
N LEU A 360 -5.60 12.05 -8.78
CA LEU A 360 -5.12 12.61 -7.53
C LEU A 360 -3.59 12.55 -7.51
N LEU A 361 -2.98 13.73 -7.39
CA LEU A 361 -1.53 13.87 -7.22
C LEU A 361 -1.18 14.02 -5.75
N PHE A 362 -0.14 13.30 -5.33
CA PHE A 362 0.41 13.37 -3.99
C PHE A 362 1.93 13.47 -4.03
N ARG A 363 2.48 14.55 -3.51
CA ARG A 363 3.94 14.80 -3.44
C ARG A 363 4.68 14.50 -4.74
N GLY A 364 4.16 15.03 -5.85
CA GLY A 364 4.78 14.95 -7.17
C GLY A 364 4.51 13.67 -7.95
N MET A 365 3.45 12.95 -7.63
CA MET A 365 3.09 11.71 -8.31
C MET A 365 1.59 11.48 -8.34
N GLU A 366 1.08 11.05 -9.49
CA GLU A 366 -0.24 10.45 -9.62
C GLU A 366 -0.32 9.15 -8.79
N ILE A 367 -1.25 9.11 -7.83
CA ILE A 367 -1.54 7.93 -7.01
C ILE A 367 -2.87 7.28 -7.36
N THR A 368 -3.80 8.04 -7.94
CA THR A 368 -5.16 7.62 -8.28
C THR A 368 -5.56 8.12 -9.64
N THR A 369 -6.32 7.32 -10.35
CA THR A 369 -7.12 7.73 -11.52
C THR A 369 -8.57 7.33 -11.29
N GLY A 370 -9.50 8.27 -11.50
CA GLY A 370 -10.93 8.05 -11.30
C GLY A 370 -11.81 8.89 -12.23
N GLY A 371 -13.12 8.75 -12.07
CA GLY A 371 -14.09 9.56 -12.79
C GLY A 371 -15.46 8.88 -12.96
N GLN A 372 -16.36 9.61 -13.58
CA GLN A 372 -17.67 9.14 -13.97
C GLN A 372 -17.58 8.25 -15.22
N ARG A 373 -18.45 7.26 -15.30
CA ARG A 373 -18.53 6.30 -16.41
C ARG A 373 -19.76 6.56 -17.25
N ILE A 374 -19.66 6.20 -18.53
CA ILE A 374 -20.84 6.12 -19.38
C ILE A 374 -21.74 5.03 -18.81
N HIS A 375 -23.00 5.33 -18.56
CA HIS A 375 -24.00 4.38 -18.05
C HIS A 375 -25.08 4.05 -19.07
N ASP A 376 -25.29 4.91 -20.09
CA ASP A 376 -26.20 4.62 -21.19
C ASP A 376 -25.56 3.63 -22.16
N TYR A 377 -26.32 2.59 -22.52
CA TYR A 377 -25.86 1.53 -23.41
C TYR A 377 -25.53 2.02 -24.82
N HIS A 378 -26.37 2.90 -25.38
CA HIS A 378 -26.18 3.39 -26.76
C HIS A 378 -25.02 4.38 -26.85
N GLU A 379 -24.86 5.23 -25.85
CA GLU A 379 -23.72 6.13 -25.75
C GLU A 379 -22.40 5.34 -25.61
N LEU A 380 -22.38 4.27 -24.80
CA LEU A 380 -21.21 3.40 -24.65
C LEU A 380 -20.83 2.73 -25.97
N LEU A 381 -21.82 2.19 -26.71
CA LEU A 381 -21.58 1.58 -28.03
C LEU A 381 -21.05 2.61 -29.04
N ALA A 382 -21.65 3.79 -29.10
CA ALA A 382 -21.22 4.86 -30.00
C ALA A 382 -19.75 5.27 -29.72
N LYS A 383 -19.37 5.34 -28.44
CA LYS A 383 -17.98 5.65 -28.08
C LYS A 383 -17.01 4.52 -28.39
N MET A 384 -17.42 3.27 -28.24
CA MET A 384 -16.65 2.09 -28.66
C MET A 384 -16.41 2.12 -30.18
N GLU A 385 -17.47 2.31 -30.97
CA GLU A 385 -17.40 2.40 -32.44
C GLU A 385 -16.46 3.53 -32.89
N LYS A 386 -16.61 4.73 -32.31
CA LYS A 386 -15.73 5.89 -32.58
C LYS A 386 -14.25 5.57 -32.34
N ARG A 387 -13.95 4.60 -31.45
CA ARG A 387 -12.59 4.15 -31.15
C ARG A 387 -12.16 2.90 -31.92
N GLY A 388 -12.98 2.43 -32.85
CA GLY A 388 -12.72 1.24 -33.65
C GLY A 388 -12.75 -0.07 -32.83
N MET A 389 -13.46 -0.08 -31.71
CA MET A 389 -13.66 -1.27 -30.87
C MET A 389 -14.88 -2.06 -31.32
N THR A 390 -14.80 -3.39 -31.17
CA THR A 390 -15.94 -4.31 -31.40
C THR A 390 -16.47 -4.81 -30.07
N ASP A 391 -17.71 -5.28 -30.08
CA ASP A 391 -18.39 -5.91 -28.94
C ASP A 391 -17.94 -7.36 -28.68
N GLU A 392 -17.22 -7.97 -29.61
CA GLU A 392 -16.74 -9.36 -29.52
C GLU A 392 -15.95 -9.61 -28.23
N GLY A 393 -16.42 -10.57 -27.40
CA GLY A 393 -15.84 -10.93 -26.12
C GLY A 393 -16.12 -9.92 -24.99
N MET A 394 -17.08 -9.00 -25.20
CA MET A 394 -17.55 -8.04 -24.22
C MET A 394 -19.06 -8.18 -23.93
N GLU A 395 -19.66 -9.27 -24.38
CA GLU A 395 -21.11 -9.49 -24.36
C GLU A 395 -21.67 -9.43 -22.93
N GLN A 396 -20.99 -10.02 -21.95
CA GLN A 396 -21.41 -9.97 -20.55
C GLN A 396 -21.33 -8.56 -19.98
N TYR A 397 -20.25 -7.84 -20.25
CA TYR A 397 -20.08 -6.46 -19.83
C TYR A 397 -21.17 -5.57 -20.41
N LEU A 398 -21.38 -5.63 -21.73
CA LEU A 398 -22.40 -4.85 -22.41
C LEU A 398 -23.82 -5.25 -22.00
N SER A 399 -24.04 -6.51 -21.62
CA SER A 399 -25.33 -6.98 -21.11
C SER A 399 -25.74 -6.25 -19.84
N ALA A 400 -24.82 -5.92 -18.94
CA ALA A 400 -25.14 -5.14 -17.75
C ALA A 400 -25.76 -3.77 -18.14
N PHE A 401 -25.14 -3.06 -19.07
CA PHE A 401 -25.62 -1.76 -19.55
C PHE A 401 -26.95 -1.87 -20.31
N LYS A 402 -27.06 -2.89 -21.15
CA LYS A 402 -28.27 -3.13 -21.94
C LYS A 402 -29.53 -3.34 -21.07
N HIS A 403 -29.35 -3.86 -19.86
CA HIS A 403 -30.44 -4.15 -18.93
C HIS A 403 -30.60 -3.10 -17.83
N GLY A 404 -29.87 -2.00 -17.91
CA GLY A 404 -29.99 -0.84 -17.04
C GLY A 404 -28.84 -0.74 -16.03
N MET A 405 -28.05 0.33 -16.16
CA MET A 405 -27.00 0.70 -15.23
C MET A 405 -27.30 2.09 -14.65
N PRO A 406 -27.14 2.31 -13.34
CA PRO A 406 -27.28 3.64 -12.78
C PRO A 406 -26.12 4.54 -13.23
N PRO A 407 -26.26 5.87 -13.17
CA PRO A 407 -25.13 6.79 -13.19
C PRO A 407 -24.09 6.30 -12.15
N HIS A 408 -22.86 6.09 -12.56
CA HIS A 408 -21.85 5.51 -11.70
C HIS A 408 -20.45 6.03 -12.02
N GLY A 409 -19.57 5.85 -11.07
CA GLY A 409 -18.18 6.21 -11.19
C GLY A 409 -17.33 5.49 -10.15
N GLY A 410 -16.03 5.63 -10.28
CA GLY A 410 -15.10 5.01 -9.36
C GLY A 410 -13.66 5.36 -9.68
N LEU A 411 -12.75 4.68 -9.01
CA LEU A 411 -11.32 4.94 -9.11
C LEU A 411 -10.49 3.69 -8.89
N GLY A 412 -9.20 3.82 -9.17
CA GLY A 412 -8.17 2.85 -8.78
C GLY A 412 -6.95 3.59 -8.22
N ILE A 413 -6.50 3.16 -7.03
CA ILE A 413 -5.34 3.71 -6.32
C ILE A 413 -4.21 2.71 -6.37
N GLY A 414 -3.01 3.15 -6.74
CA GLY A 414 -1.80 2.33 -6.60
C GLY A 414 -1.32 2.30 -5.15
N MET A 415 -1.53 1.18 -4.45
CA MET A 415 -1.17 1.01 -3.04
C MET A 415 0.32 1.33 -2.79
N GLU A 416 1.20 0.80 -3.61
CA GLU A 416 2.64 0.99 -3.47
C GLU A 416 3.08 2.44 -3.72
N ARG A 417 2.42 3.14 -4.67
CA ARG A 417 2.68 4.57 -4.93
C ARG A 417 2.23 5.44 -3.76
N LEU A 418 1.01 5.22 -3.25
CA LEU A 418 0.51 5.93 -2.07
C LEU A 418 1.43 5.70 -0.87
N THR A 419 1.80 4.44 -0.60
CA THR A 419 2.73 4.07 0.47
C THR A 419 4.09 4.72 0.29
N MET A 420 4.64 4.70 -0.93
CA MET A 420 5.94 5.32 -1.25
C MET A 420 5.94 6.82 -0.95
N LYS A 421 4.90 7.52 -1.36
CA LYS A 421 4.79 8.97 -1.14
C LYS A 421 4.50 9.34 0.31
N MET A 422 3.78 8.49 1.06
CA MET A 422 3.65 8.64 2.51
C MET A 422 5.00 8.62 3.23
N MET A 423 5.94 7.81 2.75
CA MET A 423 7.25 7.61 3.38
C MET A 423 8.37 8.49 2.79
N ASN A 424 8.05 9.35 1.81
CA ASN A 424 9.04 10.12 1.04
C ASN A 424 10.14 9.23 0.41
N GLU A 425 9.79 8.01 0.02
CA GLU A 425 10.69 7.15 -0.73
C GLU A 425 10.70 7.50 -2.22
N ASP A 426 11.85 7.30 -2.87
CA ASP A 426 12.05 7.64 -4.28
C ASP A 426 11.80 6.48 -5.24
N ASN A 427 11.63 5.26 -4.73
CA ASN A 427 11.52 4.07 -5.54
C ASN A 427 10.40 3.15 -5.01
N VAL A 428 9.44 2.85 -5.86
CA VAL A 428 8.28 2.01 -5.54
C VAL A 428 8.65 0.60 -5.04
N ARG A 429 9.85 0.11 -5.38
CA ARG A 429 10.37 -1.18 -4.89
C ARG A 429 10.66 -1.18 -3.39
N GLU A 430 10.91 -0.01 -2.80
CA GLU A 430 11.06 0.13 -1.34
C GLU A 430 9.76 -0.19 -0.59
N THR A 431 8.62 -0.01 -1.25
CA THR A 431 7.27 -0.21 -0.70
C THR A 431 6.54 -1.42 -1.28
N THR A 432 7.29 -2.32 -1.89
CA THR A 432 6.80 -3.60 -2.40
C THR A 432 7.52 -4.74 -1.67
N LEU A 433 6.78 -5.73 -1.15
CA LEU A 433 7.38 -6.86 -0.45
C LEU A 433 8.33 -7.62 -1.37
N PHE A 434 7.83 -8.09 -2.50
CA PHE A 434 8.58 -8.81 -3.52
C PHE A 434 8.24 -8.22 -4.90
N PRO A 435 8.96 -7.17 -5.34
CA PRO A 435 8.62 -6.48 -6.58
C PRO A 435 8.79 -7.37 -7.81
N ARG A 436 7.86 -7.20 -8.75
CA ARG A 436 7.97 -7.76 -10.11
C ARG A 436 8.25 -6.63 -11.09
N ASP A 437 9.34 -6.74 -11.80
CA ASP A 437 9.77 -5.82 -12.85
C ASP A 437 10.50 -6.61 -13.96
N LEU A 438 11.10 -5.89 -14.92
CA LEU A 438 11.81 -6.52 -16.04
C LEU A 438 12.95 -7.45 -15.63
N SER A 439 13.51 -7.28 -14.43
CA SER A 439 14.70 -7.99 -13.96
C SER A 439 14.43 -8.93 -12.79
N ARG A 440 13.21 -8.88 -12.20
CA ARG A 440 12.87 -9.66 -11.01
C ARG A 440 11.59 -10.45 -11.22
N LEU A 441 11.73 -11.77 -11.26
CA LEU A 441 10.64 -12.73 -11.35
C LEU A 441 10.61 -13.67 -10.13
N GLU A 442 11.78 -14.06 -9.63
CA GLU A 442 11.92 -14.90 -8.44
C GLU A 442 11.74 -14.08 -7.16
N PRO A 443 11.32 -14.73 -6.04
CA PRO A 443 11.30 -14.13 -4.72
C PRO A 443 12.66 -13.66 -4.25
#